data_e7671e3a6625663fe1d38dde1615bace
#
_entry.id   e7671e3a6625663fe1d38dde1615bace
#
_cell.length_a   1.000
_cell.length_b   1.000
_cell.length_c   1.000
_cell.angle_alpha   90.00
_cell.angle_beta   90.00
_cell.angle_gamma   90.00
#
_symmetry.space_group_name_H-M   'P 1'
#
loop_
_entity.id
_entity.type
_entity.pdbx_description
1 polymer ?
#
loop_
_entity_poly.entity_id
_entity_poly.type
_entity_poly.pdbx_seq_one_letter_code
_entity_poly.pdbx_strand_id
1 'polypeptide(L)'
;LRTFLIKTHNPSFEAYYINKMISLSHSAHSDCEFLRYDAEVDKLYTFYHGCFMEPDDKPRFDMVRYWFAFYGSHTKEADNRLMIDLLKELAVTFGNRMGIVHGGGPGLMKESNDIARQYNIMSIGVAIDLEGENQQPLTTCDGLIKYTEGLRLARQDHIQKLSNLPIINTGGYGSAEELSITITSLKLHENPLAPVILLDPGGLWEHSRQQIVKIARDNYGPKFTPRLVKSCKNAKEALTELVGFLSGPDRWYKKNRIPADSIAQAREKSRRIRKRLLLQADVEVFDRPNEGLTG
;
A
#
# COMPACT_ATOMS: atom_id res chain seq x y z
N LEU A 1 -7.01 18.98 -22.45
CA LEU A 1 -6.27 17.84 -21.86
C LEU A 1 -4.79 18.05 -22.16
N ARG A 2 -3.93 18.18 -21.13
CA ARG A 2 -2.47 18.22 -21.32
C ARG A 2 -1.95 16.80 -21.07
N THR A 3 -1.39 16.18 -22.09
CA THR A 3 -0.81 14.84 -22.02
C THR A 3 0.70 14.97 -21.85
N PHE A 4 1.24 14.36 -20.81
CA PHE A 4 2.69 14.29 -20.56
C PHE A 4 3.15 12.87 -20.82
N LEU A 5 3.98 12.70 -21.83
CA LEU A 5 4.61 11.42 -22.14
C LEU A 5 5.98 11.36 -21.45
N ILE A 6 6.15 10.40 -20.57
CA ILE A 6 7.43 10.15 -19.91
C ILE A 6 8.16 9.06 -20.68
N LYS A 7 9.21 9.45 -21.37
CA LYS A 7 10.19 8.53 -21.94
C LYS A 7 11.41 8.54 -21.04
N THR A 8 11.60 7.54 -20.23
CA THR A 8 12.81 7.41 -19.40
C THR A 8 13.33 5.98 -19.43
N HIS A 9 14.62 5.88 -19.72
CA HIS A 9 15.38 4.66 -19.56
C HIS A 9 16.16 4.64 -18.23
N ASN A 10 15.96 5.66 -17.36
CA ASN A 10 16.69 5.80 -16.10
C ASN A 10 15.75 5.63 -14.90
N PRO A 11 15.83 4.51 -14.15
CA PRO A 11 14.98 4.25 -12.98
C PRO A 11 15.06 5.30 -11.88
N SER A 12 16.21 5.96 -11.70
CA SER A 12 16.38 7.03 -10.70
C SER A 12 15.51 8.24 -10.99
N PHE A 13 15.25 8.48 -12.24
CA PHE A 13 14.41 9.56 -12.72
C PHE A 13 12.93 9.28 -12.43
N GLU A 14 12.54 8.01 -12.51
CA GLU A 14 11.15 7.57 -12.33
C GLU A 14 10.62 7.86 -10.91
N ALA A 15 11.40 7.54 -9.88
CA ALA A 15 10.97 7.76 -8.49
C ALA A 15 10.87 9.25 -8.11
N TYR A 16 11.78 10.08 -8.58
CA TYR A 16 11.74 11.54 -8.38
C TYR A 16 10.51 12.15 -9.07
N TYR A 17 10.24 11.75 -10.31
CA TYR A 17 9.10 12.25 -11.08
C TYR A 17 7.77 11.66 -10.63
N ILE A 18 7.72 10.43 -10.11
CA ILE A 18 6.50 9.86 -9.53
C ILE A 18 6.03 10.70 -8.34
N ASN A 19 6.91 11.04 -7.40
CA ASN A 19 6.54 11.93 -6.30
C ASN A 19 6.09 13.31 -6.80
N LYS A 20 6.74 13.80 -7.83
CA LYS A 20 6.42 15.06 -8.49
C LYS A 20 5.09 14.98 -9.26
N MET A 21 4.80 13.87 -9.90
CA MET A 21 3.57 13.63 -10.66
C MET A 21 2.35 13.32 -9.79
N ILE A 22 2.53 12.56 -8.71
CA ILE A 22 1.49 12.39 -7.66
C ILE A 22 0.98 13.75 -7.24
N SER A 23 1.87 14.67 -7.06
CA SER A 23 1.60 16.04 -6.71
C SER A 23 0.90 16.85 -7.81
N LEU A 24 1.30 16.71 -9.07
CA LEU A 24 0.68 17.43 -10.21
C LEU A 24 -0.68 16.90 -10.61
N SER A 25 -0.87 15.59 -10.59
CA SER A 25 -2.17 14.99 -10.97
C SER A 25 -3.32 15.42 -10.07
N HIS A 26 -3.02 15.97 -8.90
CA HIS A 26 -4.00 16.36 -7.91
C HIS A 26 -4.05 17.86 -7.60
N SER A 27 -3.06 18.63 -8.07
CA SER A 27 -2.98 20.04 -7.70
C SER A 27 -3.67 21.00 -8.66
N ALA A 28 -3.84 20.60 -9.90
CA ALA A 28 -4.09 21.66 -10.88
C ALA A 28 -5.27 21.46 -11.81
N HIS A 29 -6.01 20.51 -11.82
CA HIS A 29 -7.11 20.33 -12.76
C HIS A 29 -7.18 18.88 -13.27
N SER A 30 -8.39 18.40 -13.35
CA SER A 30 -8.85 17.16 -13.96
C SER A 30 -8.39 16.87 -15.41
N ASP A 31 -7.53 17.71 -15.96
CA ASP A 31 -7.20 17.71 -17.38
C ASP A 31 -5.76 17.30 -17.70
N CYS A 32 -5.00 16.79 -16.71
CA CYS A 32 -3.65 16.29 -16.93
C CYS A 32 -3.63 14.76 -16.92
N GLU A 33 -3.18 14.17 -18.00
CA GLU A 33 -2.93 12.74 -18.11
C GLU A 33 -1.43 12.50 -18.22
N PHE A 34 -0.89 11.64 -17.34
CA PHE A 34 0.50 11.22 -17.38
C PHE A 34 0.57 9.82 -17.96
N LEU A 35 1.30 9.69 -19.05
CA LEU A 35 1.48 8.43 -19.77
C LEU A 35 2.94 8.00 -19.68
N ARG A 36 3.15 6.70 -19.49
CA ARG A 36 4.45 6.04 -19.60
C ARG A 36 4.35 5.03 -20.72
N TYR A 37 5.24 5.14 -21.69
CA TYR A 37 5.43 4.12 -22.70
C TYR A 37 6.56 3.18 -22.29
N ASP A 38 6.28 1.89 -22.25
CA ASP A 38 7.25 0.84 -22.02
C ASP A 38 7.56 0.14 -23.35
N ALA A 39 8.76 0.41 -23.88
CA ALA A 39 9.17 -0.08 -25.18
C ALA A 39 9.50 -1.60 -25.18
N GLU A 40 9.80 -2.21 -24.01
CA GLU A 40 10.11 -3.64 -23.94
C GLU A 40 8.86 -4.50 -24.16
N VAL A 41 7.71 -4.00 -23.74
CA VAL A 41 6.42 -4.69 -23.86
C VAL A 41 5.45 -4.01 -24.81
N ASP A 42 5.87 -2.91 -25.47
CA ASP A 42 5.05 -2.11 -26.39
C ASP A 42 3.71 -1.69 -25.78
N LYS A 43 3.73 -1.21 -24.53
CA LYS A 43 2.54 -0.84 -23.78
C LYS A 43 2.57 0.60 -23.31
N LEU A 44 1.41 1.23 -23.32
CA LEU A 44 1.18 2.54 -22.76
C LEU A 44 0.49 2.40 -21.41
N TYR A 45 1.09 2.98 -20.37
CA TYR A 45 0.55 3.03 -19.02
C TYR A 45 0.10 4.44 -18.68
N THR A 46 -0.99 4.57 -17.96
CA THR A 46 -1.47 5.82 -17.41
C THR A 46 -1.18 5.90 -15.92
N PHE A 47 -0.78 7.08 -15.45
CA PHE A 47 -0.63 7.30 -14.01
C PHE A 47 -1.99 7.59 -13.38
N TYR A 48 -2.42 6.73 -12.47
CA TYR A 48 -3.72 6.82 -11.84
C TYR A 48 -3.63 6.47 -10.35
N HIS A 49 -4.14 7.37 -9.51
CA HIS A 49 -4.15 7.21 -8.04
C HIS A 49 -2.83 6.70 -7.40
N GLY A 50 -1.71 7.14 -7.93
CA GLY A 50 -0.40 6.85 -7.35
C GLY A 50 0.32 5.64 -7.95
N CYS A 51 -0.19 5.02 -9.01
CA CYS A 51 0.49 3.94 -9.72
C CYS A 51 0.31 4.05 -11.23
N PHE A 52 1.20 3.40 -11.97
CA PHE A 52 1.04 3.23 -13.42
C PHE A 52 0.26 1.95 -13.68
N MET A 53 -0.83 2.06 -14.44
CA MET A 53 -1.66 0.94 -14.84
C MET A 53 -2.07 1.04 -16.30
N GLU A 54 -2.52 -0.05 -16.89
CA GLU A 54 -3.12 -0.03 -18.22
C GLU A 54 -4.43 0.79 -18.17
N PRO A 55 -4.76 1.57 -19.22
CA PRO A 55 -5.96 2.40 -19.23
C PRO A 55 -7.25 1.61 -18.95
N ASP A 56 -7.30 0.36 -19.41
CA ASP A 56 -8.46 -0.53 -19.24
C ASP A 56 -8.65 -1.02 -17.80
N ASP A 57 -7.64 -0.89 -16.93
CA ASP A 57 -7.71 -1.26 -15.52
C ASP A 57 -8.30 -0.16 -14.63
N LYS A 58 -8.40 1.09 -15.10
CA LYS A 58 -9.00 2.19 -14.33
C LYS A 58 -10.40 1.87 -13.78
N PRO A 59 -11.35 1.32 -14.57
CA PRO A 59 -12.67 0.97 -14.02
C PRO A 59 -12.61 -0.10 -12.96
N ARG A 60 -11.69 -1.06 -13.06
CA ARG A 60 -11.47 -2.09 -12.02
C ARG A 60 -10.94 -1.46 -10.74
N PHE A 61 -9.97 -0.54 -10.84
CA PHE A 61 -9.43 0.21 -9.72
C PHE A 61 -10.52 0.98 -8.97
N ASP A 62 -11.41 1.66 -9.69
CA ASP A 62 -12.49 2.47 -9.12
C ASP A 62 -13.57 1.65 -8.40
N MET A 63 -13.70 0.37 -8.72
CA MET A 63 -14.58 -0.56 -8.00
C MET A 63 -14.01 -0.98 -6.65
N VAL A 64 -12.70 -0.86 -6.44
CA VAL A 64 -12.05 -1.29 -5.20
C VAL A 64 -12.40 -0.34 -4.06
N ARG A 65 -12.99 -0.89 -2.99
CA ARG A 65 -13.35 -0.15 -1.76
C ARG A 65 -12.39 -0.41 -0.61
N TYR A 66 -11.74 -1.57 -0.62
CA TYR A 66 -10.92 -2.06 0.48
C TYR A 66 -9.54 -2.42 -0.03
N TRP A 67 -8.53 -1.64 0.37
CA TRP A 67 -7.15 -1.86 0.00
C TRP A 67 -6.38 -2.48 1.16
N PHE A 68 -5.87 -3.67 0.95
CA PHE A 68 -5.09 -4.42 1.93
C PHE A 68 -3.60 -4.34 1.60
N ALA A 69 -2.76 -3.95 2.56
CA ALA A 69 -1.31 -4.09 2.43
C ALA A 69 -0.89 -5.47 2.91
N PHE A 70 -0.17 -6.19 2.08
CA PHE A 70 0.39 -7.51 2.39
C PHE A 70 1.89 -7.39 2.61
N TYR A 71 2.30 -7.58 3.85
CA TYR A 71 3.68 -7.53 4.29
C TYR A 71 4.17 -8.90 4.73
N GLY A 72 5.40 -9.27 4.36
CA GLY A 72 5.99 -10.55 4.75
C GLY A 72 7.32 -10.81 4.09
N SER A 73 7.85 -12.02 4.25
CA SER A 73 9.17 -12.36 3.77
C SER A 73 9.22 -12.47 2.24
N HIS A 74 10.34 -12.02 1.69
CA HIS A 74 10.71 -12.19 0.28
C HIS A 74 11.39 -13.55 0.01
N THR A 75 11.77 -14.29 1.06
CA THR A 75 12.45 -15.58 0.90
C THR A 75 11.45 -16.67 0.52
N LYS A 76 11.90 -17.61 -0.32
CA LYS A 76 11.09 -18.75 -0.76
C LYS A 76 10.84 -19.76 0.36
N GLU A 77 11.68 -19.77 1.38
CA GLU A 77 11.61 -20.69 2.52
C GLU A 77 10.59 -20.21 3.57
N ALA A 78 10.10 -18.99 3.47
CA ALA A 78 9.10 -18.46 4.38
C ALA A 78 7.77 -19.21 4.24
N ASP A 79 7.13 -19.51 5.37
CA ASP A 79 5.78 -20.10 5.34
C ASP A 79 4.73 -19.03 5.07
N ASN A 80 4.29 -18.97 3.84
CA ASN A 80 3.29 -18.01 3.37
C ASN A 80 1.86 -18.59 3.37
N ARG A 81 1.66 -19.86 3.71
CA ARG A 81 0.38 -20.57 3.60
C ARG A 81 -0.77 -19.83 4.29
N LEU A 82 -0.54 -19.38 5.52
CA LEU A 82 -1.57 -18.66 6.28
C LEU A 82 -2.01 -17.35 5.61
N MET A 83 -1.07 -16.60 5.07
CA MET A 83 -1.36 -15.36 4.34
C MET A 83 -2.12 -15.64 3.04
N ILE A 84 -1.70 -16.66 2.31
CA ILE A 84 -2.34 -17.08 1.06
C ILE A 84 -3.77 -17.60 1.34
N ASP A 85 -3.97 -18.37 2.40
CA ASP A 85 -5.31 -18.82 2.78
C ASP A 85 -6.21 -17.66 3.17
N LEU A 86 -5.69 -16.69 3.94
CA LEU A 86 -6.43 -15.47 4.26
C LEU A 86 -6.77 -14.66 3.00
N LEU A 87 -5.84 -14.53 2.06
CA LEU A 87 -6.09 -13.81 0.81
C LEU A 87 -7.22 -14.46 0.00
N LYS A 88 -7.23 -15.78 -0.10
CA LYS A 88 -8.32 -16.52 -0.77
C LYS A 88 -9.67 -16.29 -0.10
N GLU A 89 -9.73 -16.36 1.24
CA GLU A 89 -10.94 -16.08 2.01
C GLU A 89 -11.44 -14.63 1.83
N LEU A 90 -10.53 -13.67 1.82
CA LEU A 90 -10.84 -12.26 1.53
C LEU A 90 -11.36 -12.11 0.09
N ALA A 91 -10.73 -12.78 -0.87
CA ALA A 91 -11.13 -12.77 -2.26
C ALA A 91 -12.56 -13.29 -2.46
N VAL A 92 -12.90 -14.41 -1.83
CA VAL A 92 -14.25 -14.95 -1.85
C VAL A 92 -15.26 -14.01 -1.17
N THR A 93 -14.84 -13.36 -0.06
CA THR A 93 -15.73 -12.48 0.73
C THR A 93 -16.03 -11.15 0.05
N PHE A 94 -15.03 -10.51 -0.56
CA PHE A 94 -15.13 -9.15 -1.06
C PHE A 94 -15.12 -9.04 -2.60
N GLY A 95 -14.60 -10.05 -3.30
CA GLY A 95 -14.51 -10.08 -4.77
C GLY A 95 -13.77 -8.85 -5.31
N ASN A 96 -14.26 -8.29 -6.40
CA ASN A 96 -13.68 -7.12 -7.07
C ASN A 96 -13.74 -5.80 -6.27
N ARG A 97 -14.37 -5.81 -5.09
CA ARG A 97 -14.38 -4.65 -4.18
C ARG A 97 -13.11 -4.57 -3.32
N MET A 98 -12.25 -5.58 -3.36
CA MET A 98 -10.95 -5.53 -2.71
C MET A 98 -9.81 -5.39 -3.70
N GLY A 99 -8.72 -4.80 -3.23
CA GLY A 99 -7.44 -4.77 -3.91
C GLY A 99 -6.32 -5.05 -2.92
N ILE A 100 -5.19 -5.49 -3.42
CA ILE A 100 -3.98 -5.70 -2.62
C ILE A 100 -2.87 -4.75 -3.04
N VAL A 101 -2.06 -4.35 -2.07
CA VAL A 101 -0.83 -3.58 -2.26
C VAL A 101 0.31 -4.36 -1.61
N HIS A 102 1.40 -4.54 -2.31
CA HIS A 102 2.56 -5.28 -1.81
C HIS A 102 3.87 -4.70 -2.38
N GLY A 103 4.99 -5.24 -1.92
CA GLY A 103 6.31 -4.72 -2.28
C GLY A 103 6.79 -5.01 -3.70
N GLY A 104 6.00 -5.67 -4.56
CA GLY A 104 6.32 -5.88 -5.97
C GLY A 104 7.51 -6.79 -6.25
N GLY A 105 7.98 -7.56 -5.28
CA GLY A 105 9.14 -8.47 -5.39
C GLY A 105 8.77 -9.95 -5.35
N PRO A 106 9.76 -10.84 -5.17
CA PRO A 106 9.57 -12.29 -5.06
C PRO A 106 8.92 -12.74 -3.75
N GLY A 107 8.82 -14.03 -3.52
CA GLY A 107 8.29 -14.64 -2.31
C GLY A 107 6.81 -14.37 -2.13
N LEU A 108 6.39 -13.98 -0.92
CA LEU A 108 4.99 -13.69 -0.59
C LEU A 108 4.36 -12.68 -1.56
N MET A 109 5.10 -11.67 -1.99
CA MET A 109 4.61 -10.64 -2.90
C MET A 109 4.17 -11.22 -4.23
N LYS A 110 5.00 -12.11 -4.81
CA LYS A 110 4.66 -12.82 -6.04
C LYS A 110 3.48 -13.77 -5.84
N GLU A 111 3.48 -14.55 -4.77
CA GLU A 111 2.40 -15.50 -4.47
C GLU A 111 1.07 -14.76 -4.29
N SER A 112 1.08 -13.62 -3.57
CA SER A 112 -0.13 -12.79 -3.39
C SER A 112 -0.64 -12.22 -4.71
N ASN A 113 0.26 -11.77 -5.58
CA ASN A 113 -0.09 -11.28 -6.92
C ASN A 113 -0.68 -12.40 -7.80
N ASP A 114 -0.11 -13.60 -7.77
CA ASP A 114 -0.60 -14.74 -8.54
C ASP A 114 -2.03 -15.14 -8.10
N ILE A 115 -2.30 -15.13 -6.78
CA ILE A 115 -3.64 -15.36 -6.24
C ILE A 115 -4.60 -14.22 -6.63
N ALA A 116 -4.16 -12.96 -6.52
CA ALA A 116 -5.00 -11.83 -6.90
C ALA A 116 -5.45 -11.94 -8.37
N ARG A 117 -4.55 -12.31 -9.27
CA ARG A 117 -4.89 -12.55 -10.68
C ARG A 117 -5.85 -13.72 -10.86
N GLN A 118 -5.64 -14.83 -10.14
CA GLN A 118 -6.52 -15.99 -10.19
C GLN A 118 -7.97 -15.66 -9.80
N TYR A 119 -8.14 -14.75 -8.83
CA TYR A 119 -9.46 -14.32 -8.34
C TYR A 119 -9.95 -13.01 -8.97
N ASN A 120 -9.25 -12.49 -9.98
CA ASN A 120 -9.55 -11.22 -10.64
C ASN A 120 -9.64 -10.03 -9.66
N ILE A 121 -8.71 -9.98 -8.71
CA ILE A 121 -8.56 -8.92 -7.72
C ILE A 121 -7.47 -7.97 -8.17
N MET A 122 -7.68 -6.67 -7.97
CA MET A 122 -6.71 -5.64 -8.28
C MET A 122 -5.45 -5.80 -7.44
N SER A 123 -4.28 -5.81 -8.08
CA SER A 123 -2.98 -5.98 -7.44
C SER A 123 -2.03 -4.85 -7.82
N ILE A 124 -1.49 -4.14 -6.80
CA ILE A 124 -0.54 -3.06 -6.99
C ILE A 124 0.80 -3.44 -6.38
N GLY A 125 1.85 -3.40 -7.19
CA GLY A 125 3.23 -3.56 -6.78
C GLY A 125 3.90 -2.22 -6.53
N VAL A 126 4.50 -2.03 -5.34
CA VAL A 126 5.36 -0.87 -5.03
C VAL A 126 6.77 -1.40 -4.86
N ALA A 127 7.44 -1.59 -5.97
CA ALA A 127 8.76 -2.20 -6.03
C ALA A 127 9.88 -1.24 -5.64
N ILE A 128 11.02 -1.81 -5.27
CA ILE A 128 12.27 -1.07 -5.07
C ILE A 128 13.39 -1.81 -5.80
N ASP A 129 14.26 -1.07 -6.44
CA ASP A 129 15.49 -1.57 -7.02
C ASP A 129 16.56 -1.50 -5.94
N LEU A 130 17.09 -2.64 -5.53
CA LEU A 130 18.16 -2.75 -4.54
C LEU A 130 19.42 -3.25 -5.25
N GLU A 131 20.48 -2.46 -5.20
CA GLU A 131 21.77 -2.82 -5.78
C GLU A 131 22.29 -4.10 -5.12
N GLY A 132 22.68 -5.09 -5.92
CA GLY A 132 23.13 -6.39 -5.42
C GLY A 132 22.03 -7.41 -5.07
N GLU A 133 20.77 -7.04 -5.04
CA GLU A 133 19.65 -7.96 -4.95
C GLU A 133 18.99 -8.13 -6.33
N ASN A 134 19.07 -9.33 -6.90
CA ASN A 134 18.41 -9.69 -8.19
C ASN A 134 16.87 -9.78 -8.01
N GLN A 135 16.26 -8.75 -7.40
CA GLN A 135 14.82 -8.67 -7.24
C GLN A 135 14.22 -7.98 -8.47
N GLN A 136 13.85 -8.78 -9.47
CA GLN A 136 13.11 -8.23 -10.61
C GLN A 136 11.69 -7.84 -10.15
N PRO A 137 11.23 -6.63 -10.50
CA PRO A 137 9.86 -6.21 -10.22
C PRO A 137 8.85 -7.14 -10.89
N LEU A 138 7.72 -7.37 -10.23
CA LEU A 138 6.63 -8.15 -10.80
C LEU A 138 5.91 -7.33 -11.87
N THR A 139 6.20 -7.63 -13.14
CA THR A 139 5.54 -6.99 -14.29
C THR A 139 4.09 -7.44 -14.50
N THR A 140 3.63 -8.40 -13.70
CA THR A 140 2.28 -8.98 -13.79
C THR A 140 1.27 -8.33 -12.85
N CYS A 141 1.64 -7.27 -12.12
CA CYS A 141 0.70 -6.47 -11.33
C CYS A 141 -0.16 -5.61 -12.24
N ASP A 142 -1.41 -5.37 -11.84
CA ASP A 142 -2.32 -4.45 -12.57
C ASP A 142 -1.82 -2.99 -12.48
N GLY A 143 -1.19 -2.62 -11.35
CA GLY A 143 -0.50 -1.35 -11.18
C GLY A 143 0.90 -1.54 -10.61
N LEU A 144 1.87 -0.80 -11.12
CA LEU A 144 3.27 -0.89 -10.70
C LEU A 144 3.90 0.47 -10.49
N ILE A 145 4.66 0.59 -9.40
CA ILE A 145 5.57 1.71 -9.16
C ILE A 145 6.91 1.14 -8.75
N LYS A 146 7.97 1.69 -9.30
CA LYS A 146 9.35 1.31 -8.99
C LYS A 146 10.08 2.46 -8.32
N TYR A 147 10.65 2.21 -7.15
CA TYR A 147 11.56 3.09 -6.43
C TYR A 147 12.99 2.67 -6.63
N THR A 148 13.91 3.64 -6.57
CA THR A 148 15.36 3.36 -6.58
C THR A 148 15.88 3.16 -5.15
N GLU A 149 17.05 2.55 -5.05
CA GLU A 149 17.79 2.45 -3.80
C GLU A 149 17.92 3.80 -3.10
N GLY A 150 17.92 3.79 -1.77
CA GLY A 150 17.89 5.01 -0.95
C GLY A 150 16.49 5.58 -0.70
N LEU A 151 15.48 5.20 -1.47
CA LEU A 151 14.09 5.66 -1.31
C LEU A 151 13.18 4.63 -0.59
N ARG A 152 13.76 3.71 0.17
CA ARG A 152 13.05 2.63 0.86
C ARG A 152 11.92 3.14 1.78
N LEU A 153 12.18 4.21 2.54
CA LEU A 153 11.15 4.79 3.43
C LEU A 153 10.02 5.46 2.64
N ALA A 154 10.35 6.12 1.52
CA ALA A 154 9.34 6.70 0.63
C ALA A 154 8.44 5.62 0.02
N ARG A 155 9.02 4.48 -0.37
CA ARG A 155 8.29 3.30 -0.83
C ARG A 155 7.34 2.77 0.24
N GLN A 156 7.81 2.60 1.48
CA GLN A 156 6.96 2.11 2.58
C GLN A 156 5.81 3.07 2.88
N ASP A 157 6.09 4.35 2.90
CA ASP A 157 5.07 5.39 3.04
C ASP A 157 4.03 5.33 1.91
N HIS A 158 4.47 5.05 0.68
CA HIS A 158 3.58 4.90 -0.48
C HIS A 158 2.66 3.68 -0.33
N ILE A 159 3.17 2.51 0.06
CA ILE A 159 2.35 1.32 0.33
C ILE A 159 1.26 1.64 1.35
N GLN A 160 1.62 2.33 2.44
CA GLN A 160 0.67 2.71 3.48
C GLN A 160 -0.38 3.72 3.03
N LYS A 161 -0.06 4.58 2.06
CA LYS A 161 -1.01 5.57 1.51
C LYS A 161 -1.97 4.97 0.49
N LEU A 162 -1.53 3.97 -0.25
CA LEU A 162 -2.40 3.21 -1.15
C LEU A 162 -3.35 2.28 -0.40
N SER A 163 -2.95 1.82 0.79
CA SER A 163 -3.72 0.86 1.59
C SER A 163 -3.98 1.39 3.00
N ASN A 164 -5.03 0.91 3.64
CA ASN A 164 -5.39 1.26 5.02
C ASN A 164 -5.65 0.05 5.92
N LEU A 165 -5.45 -1.16 5.40
CA LEU A 165 -5.68 -2.43 6.09
C LEU A 165 -4.41 -3.28 6.06
N PRO A 166 -3.45 -3.02 6.97
CA PRO A 166 -2.19 -3.75 6.99
C PRO A 166 -2.36 -5.16 7.56
N ILE A 167 -1.82 -6.14 6.81
CA ILE A 167 -1.73 -7.54 7.20
C ILE A 167 -0.25 -7.93 7.13
N ILE A 168 0.30 -8.32 8.26
CA ILE A 168 1.73 -8.60 8.42
C ILE A 168 1.89 -10.08 8.76
N ASN A 169 2.53 -10.82 7.86
CA ASN A 169 2.87 -12.22 8.07
C ASN A 169 4.12 -12.34 8.97
N THR A 170 4.42 -13.53 9.43
CA THR A 170 5.74 -13.82 10.00
C THR A 170 6.82 -13.52 8.98
N GLY A 171 7.92 -12.89 9.42
CA GLY A 171 8.96 -12.47 8.52
C GLY A 171 10.21 -11.97 9.25
N GLY A 172 11.16 -11.44 8.50
CA GLY A 172 12.41 -10.93 9.02
C GLY A 172 12.35 -9.46 9.45
N TYR A 173 13.52 -8.81 9.41
CA TYR A 173 13.67 -7.40 9.81
C TYR A 173 12.81 -6.43 9.01
N GLY A 174 12.59 -6.69 7.71
CA GLY A 174 11.70 -5.87 6.88
C GLY A 174 10.27 -5.87 7.42
N SER A 175 9.73 -7.04 7.77
CA SER A 175 8.37 -7.14 8.33
C SER A 175 8.26 -6.51 9.72
N ALA A 176 9.33 -6.57 10.54
CA ALA A 176 9.38 -5.87 11.82
C ALA A 176 9.41 -4.34 11.63
N GLU A 177 10.14 -3.86 10.62
CA GLU A 177 10.13 -2.46 10.24
C GLU A 177 8.74 -2.00 9.76
N GLU A 178 8.10 -2.78 8.90
CA GLU A 178 6.75 -2.51 8.38
C GLU A 178 5.72 -2.41 9.53
N LEU A 179 5.83 -3.27 10.54
CA LEU A 179 5.04 -3.17 11.77
C LEU A 179 5.31 -1.85 12.50
N SER A 180 6.58 -1.51 12.70
CA SER A 180 6.99 -0.31 13.45
C SER A 180 6.53 0.97 12.76
N ILE A 181 6.69 1.06 11.44
CA ILE A 181 6.22 2.20 10.63
C ILE A 181 4.70 2.28 10.69
N THR A 182 3.98 1.16 10.54
CA THR A 182 2.53 1.11 10.63
C THR A 182 2.02 1.63 11.98
N ILE A 183 2.59 1.16 13.08
CA ILE A 183 2.21 1.62 14.43
C ILE A 183 2.52 3.11 14.62
N THR A 184 3.64 3.58 14.09
CA THR A 184 4.02 5.00 14.16
C THR A 184 3.04 5.87 13.37
N SER A 185 2.67 5.49 12.16
CA SER A 185 1.69 6.22 11.35
C SER A 185 0.30 6.26 12.00
N LEU A 186 -0.13 5.18 12.66
CA LEU A 186 -1.36 5.17 13.45
C LEU A 186 -1.28 6.09 14.67
N LYS A 187 -0.14 6.08 15.41
CA LYS A 187 0.12 7.00 16.53
C LYS A 187 0.06 8.45 16.08
N LEU A 188 0.64 8.75 14.93
CA LEU A 188 0.70 10.10 14.36
C LEU A 188 -0.59 10.50 13.64
N HIS A 189 -1.57 9.62 13.55
CA HIS A 189 -2.82 9.81 12.82
C HIS A 189 -2.62 10.14 11.32
N GLU A 190 -1.55 9.63 10.74
CA GLU A 190 -1.25 9.82 9.32
C GLU A 190 -2.15 8.95 8.43
N ASN A 191 -2.58 7.81 8.97
CA ASN A 191 -3.56 6.92 8.38
C ASN A 191 -4.83 6.84 9.25
N PRO A 192 -6.00 6.49 8.67
CA PRO A 192 -7.18 6.17 9.44
C PRO A 192 -6.88 5.05 10.42
N LEU A 193 -7.48 5.10 11.63
CA LEU A 193 -7.32 4.03 12.60
C LEU A 193 -8.01 2.77 12.08
N ALA A 194 -7.26 1.70 11.90
CA ALA A 194 -7.75 0.41 11.42
C ALA A 194 -7.06 -0.73 12.18
N PRO A 195 -7.61 -1.96 12.17
CA PRO A 195 -6.90 -3.11 12.71
C PRO A 195 -5.62 -3.38 11.95
N VAL A 196 -4.54 -3.64 12.68
CA VAL A 196 -3.28 -4.18 12.18
C VAL A 196 -3.30 -5.68 12.46
N ILE A 197 -3.39 -6.48 11.42
CA ILE A 197 -3.42 -7.94 11.56
C ILE A 197 -2.00 -8.47 11.55
N LEU A 198 -1.62 -9.15 12.63
CA LEU A 198 -0.40 -9.95 12.70
C LEU A 198 -0.79 -11.42 12.54
N LEU A 199 -0.34 -12.05 11.47
CA LEU A 199 -0.47 -13.49 11.29
C LEU A 199 0.66 -14.16 12.06
N ASP A 200 0.31 -14.83 13.15
CA ASP A 200 1.29 -15.26 14.16
C ASP A 200 1.00 -16.67 14.69
N PRO A 201 1.04 -17.70 13.83
CA PRO A 201 0.78 -19.08 14.25
C PRO A 201 1.83 -19.61 15.24
N GLY A 202 3.07 -19.10 15.15
CA GLY A 202 4.21 -19.54 15.97
C GLY A 202 4.61 -18.60 17.09
N GLY A 203 3.93 -17.47 17.29
CA GLY A 203 4.24 -16.53 18.38
C GLY A 203 5.45 -15.62 18.14
N LEU A 204 5.90 -15.47 16.89
CA LEU A 204 7.03 -14.59 16.52
C LEU A 204 6.77 -13.13 16.94
N TRP A 205 5.53 -12.66 16.78
CA TRP A 205 5.16 -11.28 17.07
C TRP A 205 4.83 -11.00 18.53
N GLU A 206 4.83 -12.02 19.40
CA GLU A 206 4.41 -11.85 20.80
C GLU A 206 5.26 -10.81 21.55
N HIS A 207 6.59 -10.84 21.38
CA HIS A 207 7.48 -9.85 22.00
C HIS A 207 7.23 -8.43 21.48
N SER A 208 7.05 -8.26 20.18
CA SER A 208 6.72 -6.96 19.57
C SER A 208 5.38 -6.44 20.10
N ARG A 209 4.38 -7.31 20.23
CA ARG A 209 3.08 -6.99 20.81
C ARG A 209 3.20 -6.56 22.27
N GLN A 210 3.97 -7.28 23.07
CA GLN A 210 4.25 -6.93 24.47
C GLN A 210 4.97 -5.58 24.60
N GLN A 211 5.91 -5.29 23.68
CA GLN A 211 6.58 -4.01 23.62
C GLN A 211 5.60 -2.87 23.32
N ILE A 212 4.69 -3.05 22.36
CA ILE A 212 3.64 -2.06 22.04
C ILE A 212 2.75 -1.81 23.27
N VAL A 213 2.37 -2.87 24.00
CA VAL A 213 1.60 -2.75 25.24
C VAL A 213 2.38 -1.98 26.29
N LYS A 214 3.67 -2.27 26.47
CA LYS A 214 4.53 -1.59 27.44
C LYS A 214 4.68 -0.11 27.11
N ILE A 215 4.93 0.23 25.84
CA ILE A 215 5.03 1.63 25.38
C ILE A 215 3.75 2.40 25.71
N ALA A 216 2.58 1.81 25.46
CA ALA A 216 1.28 2.45 25.77
C ALA A 216 1.03 2.57 27.27
N ARG A 217 1.41 1.54 28.07
CA ARG A 217 1.29 1.54 29.53
C ARG A 217 2.16 2.61 30.17
N ASP A 218 3.40 2.73 29.70
CA ASP A 218 4.41 3.65 30.24
C ASP A 218 4.24 5.09 29.68
N ASN A 219 3.13 5.37 28.98
CA ASN A 219 2.74 6.68 28.42
C ASN A 219 3.63 7.23 27.29
N TYR A 220 4.40 6.39 26.60
CA TYR A 220 5.17 6.77 25.41
C TYR A 220 4.33 6.72 24.12
N GLY A 221 3.08 6.25 24.20
CA GLY A 221 2.16 6.16 23.09
C GLY A 221 0.69 6.12 23.52
N PRO A 222 -0.26 6.26 22.57
CA PRO A 222 -1.67 6.22 22.87
C PRO A 222 -2.09 4.89 23.51
N LYS A 223 -2.86 4.94 24.59
CA LYS A 223 -3.32 3.75 25.34
C LYS A 223 -4.22 2.81 24.53
N PHE A 224 -4.75 3.27 23.42
CA PHE A 224 -5.59 2.46 22.53
C PHE A 224 -4.78 1.70 21.46
N THR A 225 -3.53 2.09 21.17
CA THR A 225 -2.71 1.47 20.11
C THR A 225 -2.63 -0.06 20.21
N PRO A 226 -2.41 -0.67 21.38
CA PRO A 226 -2.39 -2.13 21.49
C PRO A 226 -3.70 -2.81 21.09
N ARG A 227 -4.82 -2.08 21.13
CA ARG A 227 -6.15 -2.61 20.79
C ARG A 227 -6.40 -2.65 19.29
N LEU A 228 -5.62 -1.88 18.53
CA LEU A 228 -5.62 -1.93 17.07
C LEU A 228 -4.83 -3.15 16.56
N VAL A 229 -3.81 -3.62 17.30
CA VAL A 229 -2.97 -4.75 16.90
C VAL A 229 -3.64 -6.06 17.27
N LYS A 230 -3.91 -6.88 16.27
CA LYS A 230 -4.60 -8.17 16.38
C LYS A 230 -3.67 -9.30 15.96
N SER A 231 -3.21 -10.09 16.93
CA SER A 231 -2.48 -11.33 16.65
C SER A 231 -3.48 -12.44 16.36
N CYS A 232 -3.38 -13.04 15.18
CA CYS A 232 -4.27 -14.07 14.67
C CYS A 232 -3.45 -15.32 14.34
N LYS A 233 -3.90 -16.48 14.84
CA LYS A 233 -3.21 -17.77 14.65
C LYS A 233 -3.62 -18.47 13.36
N ASN A 234 -4.72 -18.06 12.76
CA ASN A 234 -5.26 -18.66 11.55
C ASN A 234 -6.04 -17.63 10.72
N ALA A 235 -6.31 -17.97 9.46
CA ALA A 235 -6.99 -17.10 8.51
C ALA A 235 -8.41 -16.72 8.99
N LYS A 236 -9.12 -17.62 9.64
CA LYS A 236 -10.48 -17.38 10.14
C LYS A 236 -10.53 -16.31 11.24
N GLU A 237 -9.57 -16.30 12.15
CA GLU A 237 -9.45 -15.24 13.16
C GLU A 237 -9.20 -13.88 12.51
N ALA A 238 -8.24 -13.81 11.57
CA ALA A 238 -7.93 -12.62 10.84
C ALA A 238 -9.12 -12.09 10.02
N LEU A 239 -9.79 -12.97 9.29
CA LEU A 239 -11.00 -12.65 8.53
C LEU A 239 -12.10 -12.10 9.45
N THR A 240 -12.31 -12.73 10.61
CA THR A 240 -13.33 -12.30 11.59
C THR A 240 -13.07 -10.87 12.08
N GLU A 241 -11.83 -10.53 12.40
CA GLU A 241 -11.47 -9.14 12.82
C GLU A 241 -11.66 -8.14 11.67
N LEU A 242 -11.23 -8.47 10.46
CA LEU A 242 -11.36 -7.62 9.29
C LEU A 242 -12.82 -7.41 8.89
N VAL A 243 -13.61 -8.48 8.77
CA VAL A 243 -15.04 -8.40 8.46
C VAL A 243 -15.79 -7.63 9.55
N GLY A 244 -15.47 -7.89 10.82
CA GLY A 244 -16.05 -7.17 11.95
C GLY A 244 -15.79 -5.66 11.90
N PHE A 245 -14.59 -5.25 11.47
CA PHE A 245 -14.25 -3.85 11.25
C PHE A 245 -14.98 -3.27 10.04
N LEU A 246 -14.90 -3.93 8.89
CA LEU A 246 -15.42 -3.41 7.62
C LEU A 246 -16.95 -3.37 7.55
N SER A 247 -17.63 -4.30 8.25
CA SER A 247 -19.10 -4.33 8.32
C SER A 247 -19.68 -3.28 9.25
N GLY A 248 -18.90 -2.74 10.18
CA GLY A 248 -19.37 -1.74 11.15
C GLY A 248 -18.24 -1.12 11.93
N PRO A 249 -17.48 -0.18 11.31
CA PRO A 249 -16.30 0.43 11.94
C PRO A 249 -16.62 1.06 13.30
N ASP A 250 -17.73 1.77 13.43
CA ASP A 250 -18.09 2.44 14.68
C ASP A 250 -18.38 1.43 15.81
N ARG A 251 -19.05 0.30 15.48
CA ARG A 251 -19.27 -0.80 16.43
C ARG A 251 -17.94 -1.44 16.83
N TRP A 252 -17.05 -1.65 15.87
CA TRP A 252 -15.73 -2.21 16.11
C TRP A 252 -14.88 -1.30 17.00
N TYR A 253 -14.87 0.03 16.74
CA TYR A 253 -14.19 1.01 17.58
C TYR A 253 -14.72 0.99 19.02
N LYS A 254 -16.05 0.97 19.18
CA LYS A 254 -16.68 0.88 20.51
C LYS A 254 -16.28 -0.39 21.25
N LYS A 255 -16.36 -1.56 20.59
CA LYS A 255 -15.93 -2.86 21.14
C LYS A 255 -14.47 -2.82 21.59
N ASN A 256 -13.59 -2.21 20.82
CA ASN A 256 -12.16 -2.11 21.11
C ASN A 256 -11.81 -0.88 21.96
N ARG A 257 -12.81 -0.12 22.45
CA ARG A 257 -12.62 1.06 23.30
C ARG A 257 -11.64 2.09 22.70
N ILE A 258 -11.75 2.33 21.39
CA ILE A 258 -10.98 3.36 20.70
C ILE A 258 -11.67 4.70 20.93
N PRO A 259 -10.99 5.76 21.43
CA PRO A 259 -11.62 7.04 21.72
C PRO A 259 -12.16 7.72 20.45
N ALA A 260 -13.38 8.28 20.55
CA ALA A 260 -14.03 8.95 19.42
C ALA A 260 -13.19 10.12 18.89
N ASP A 261 -12.60 10.90 19.80
CA ASP A 261 -11.73 12.03 19.42
C ASP A 261 -10.51 11.57 18.63
N SER A 262 -9.91 10.44 19.01
CA SER A 262 -8.77 9.87 18.26
C SER A 262 -9.18 9.41 16.86
N ILE A 263 -10.39 8.84 16.72
CA ILE A 263 -10.93 8.45 15.42
C ILE A 263 -11.16 9.69 14.54
N ALA A 264 -11.77 10.73 15.11
CA ALA A 264 -12.04 11.98 14.40
C ALA A 264 -10.73 12.66 13.96
N GLN A 265 -9.75 12.76 14.87
CA GLN A 265 -8.44 13.33 14.59
C GLN A 265 -7.71 12.55 13.48
N ALA A 266 -7.72 11.21 13.53
CA ALA A 266 -7.10 10.37 12.52
C ALA A 266 -7.77 10.54 11.15
N ARG A 267 -9.10 10.56 11.09
CA ARG A 267 -9.87 10.80 9.86
C ARG A 267 -9.54 12.16 9.26
N GLU A 268 -9.51 13.21 10.07
CA GLU A 268 -9.25 14.57 9.62
C GLU A 268 -7.79 14.76 9.19
N LYS A 269 -6.82 14.30 10.00
CA LYS A 269 -5.40 14.44 9.69
C LYS A 269 -5.00 13.62 8.48
N SER A 270 -5.42 12.36 8.38
CA SER A 270 -5.13 11.51 7.23
C SER A 270 -5.73 12.10 5.94
N ARG A 271 -6.94 12.68 5.99
CA ARG A 271 -7.54 13.40 4.86
C ARG A 271 -6.68 14.60 4.46
N ARG A 272 -6.21 15.41 5.42
CA ARG A 272 -5.33 16.57 5.15
C ARG A 272 -3.99 16.14 4.58
N ILE A 273 -3.38 15.09 5.13
CA ILE A 273 -2.12 14.55 4.62
C ILE A 273 -2.31 14.06 3.19
N ARG A 274 -3.33 13.24 2.93
CA ARG A 274 -3.66 12.82 1.56
C ARG A 274 -3.87 14.01 0.64
N LYS A 275 -4.66 15.00 1.06
CA LYS A 275 -4.88 16.22 0.27
C LYS A 275 -3.58 17.00 0.02
N ARG A 276 -2.67 17.10 1.00
CA ARG A 276 -1.37 17.78 0.84
C ARG A 276 -0.42 17.01 -0.07
N LEU A 277 -0.32 15.71 0.09
CA LEU A 277 0.46 14.86 -0.82
C LEU A 277 -0.04 14.98 -2.26
N LEU A 278 -1.32 15.30 -2.38
CA LEU A 278 -1.99 15.56 -3.63
C LEU A 278 -1.81 17.03 -4.10
N LEU A 279 -1.44 17.97 -3.22
CA LEU A 279 -1.35 19.40 -3.49
C LEU A 279 0.08 19.99 -3.37
N GLN A 280 1.03 19.28 -2.77
CA GLN A 280 2.40 19.77 -2.55
C GLN A 280 3.38 19.25 -3.60
N ALA A 281 3.27 19.77 -4.82
CA ALA A 281 4.42 19.96 -5.65
C ALA A 281 4.31 21.32 -6.32
N ASP A 282 5.03 22.27 -5.80
CA ASP A 282 5.57 23.32 -6.63
C ASP A 282 6.50 22.65 -7.65
N VAL A 283 5.97 22.39 -8.80
CA VAL A 283 6.68 21.81 -9.92
C VAL A 283 6.84 22.91 -10.93
N GLU A 284 8.06 23.32 -11.15
CA GLU A 284 8.42 23.96 -12.41
C GLU A 284 8.20 22.94 -13.54
N VAL A 285 7.04 23.04 -14.16
CA VAL A 285 6.75 22.33 -15.41
C VAL A 285 7.52 23.05 -16.50
N PHE A 286 8.54 22.42 -17.04
CA PHE A 286 9.06 22.84 -18.34
C PHE A 286 7.98 22.53 -19.38
N ASP A 287 7.16 23.51 -19.66
CA ASP A 287 6.25 23.53 -20.81
C ASP A 287 7.12 23.51 -22.08
N ARG A 288 7.34 22.35 -22.68
CA ARG A 288 7.75 22.31 -24.08
C ARG A 288 6.47 22.51 -24.91
N PRO A 289 6.39 23.59 -25.71
CA PRO A 289 5.31 23.72 -26.67
C PRO A 289 5.33 22.50 -27.59
N ASN A 290 4.15 22.02 -27.97
CA ASN A 290 3.95 20.97 -28.94
C ASN A 290 4.69 21.35 -30.25
N GLU A 291 5.94 20.96 -30.38
CA GLU A 291 6.56 20.89 -31.70
C GLU A 291 6.09 19.59 -32.33
N GLY A 292 5.34 19.75 -33.39
CA GLY A 292 4.45 18.78 -34.03
C GLY A 292 5.11 17.42 -34.26
N LEU A 293 4.38 16.39 -33.92
CA LEU A 293 4.47 15.08 -34.53
C LEU A 293 3.86 15.19 -35.95
N THR A 294 4.62 15.74 -36.86
CA THR A 294 4.42 15.54 -38.30
C THR A 294 5.69 14.97 -38.86
N GLY A 295 5.61 13.70 -39.29
CA GLY A 295 6.67 13.00 -40.01
C GLY A 295 6.61 11.50 -39.73
#